data_647f9811e57704d9e3ac4c796ecf2d0f
#
_entry.id   647f9811e57704d9e3ac4c796ecf2d0f
#
_cell.length_a   1.000
_cell.length_b   1.000
_cell.length_c   1.000
_cell.angle_alpha   90.00
_cell.angle_beta   90.00
_cell.angle_gamma   90.00
#
_symmetry.space_group_name_H-M   'P 1'
#
loop_
_entity.id
_entity.type
_entity.pdbx_description
1 polymer ?
#
loop_
_entity_poly.entity_id
_entity_poly.type
_entity_poly.pdbx_seq_one_letter_code
_entity_poly.pdbx_strand_id
1 'polypeptide(L)'
;SEMCIRDSYDTAKAMSEAAVKAEKTARIHIALDTGMTRIGLSPDEKGLAIVKQIAELPNIKIEGLFTHLSCADMTDKAYTESQMERYDYFVQLLDEAGIEIPVKHICNSAAIMEYEDHRYDMARAGIILYGMYPSDEVDFSNLDLTPAMSWYSHVVNIMEPEMERGVSYGATYIVEHPCRLATVSVGYADGYARSLSNKGWVLIHGQKAPIVGRVCMDQMMVDITDITDVKLEDTVTLIGKDGDNYIS
;
A
#
# COMPACT_ATOMS: atom_id res chain seq x y z
N SER A 1 -2.21 10.23 19.98
CA SER A 1 -2.32 9.89 18.55
C SER A 1 -2.65 11.17 17.79
N GLU A 2 -1.84 11.50 16.82
CA GLU A 2 -2.09 12.61 15.92
C GLU A 2 -3.32 12.29 15.08
N MET A 3 -4.36 13.11 15.18
CA MET A 3 -5.55 12.95 14.37
C MET A 3 -5.57 14.05 13.30
N CYS A 4 -5.60 13.62 12.04
CA CYS A 4 -5.79 14.53 10.92
C CYS A 4 -7.27 14.87 10.79
N ILE A 5 -7.62 16.14 10.92
CA ILE A 5 -8.93 16.62 10.48
C ILE A 5 -8.91 16.64 8.97
N ARG A 6 -9.76 15.79 8.40
CA ARG A 6 -9.66 15.49 6.99
C ARG A 6 -10.47 16.42 6.11
N ASP A 7 -11.62 16.95 6.54
CA ASP A 7 -12.60 17.40 5.55
C ASP A 7 -13.65 18.42 6.01
N SER A 8 -13.76 18.77 7.30
CA SER A 8 -14.80 19.73 7.67
C SER A 8 -14.65 20.37 9.06
N TYR A 9 -15.27 21.54 9.21
CA TYR A 9 -15.46 22.20 10.49
C TYR A 9 -16.18 21.31 11.52
N ASP A 10 -17.14 20.49 11.07
CA ASP A 10 -17.93 19.63 11.97
C ASP A 10 -17.06 18.57 12.65
N THR A 11 -16.10 17.98 11.93
CA THR A 11 -15.14 17.06 12.53
C THR A 11 -14.25 17.75 13.55
N ALA A 12 -13.77 18.96 13.25
CA ALA A 12 -12.99 19.77 14.20
C ALA A 12 -13.77 20.10 15.45
N LYS A 13 -15.04 20.48 15.29
CA LYS A 13 -15.95 20.79 16.40
C LYS A 13 -16.20 19.57 17.29
N ALA A 14 -16.48 18.41 16.71
CA ALA A 14 -16.66 17.18 17.49
C ALA A 14 -15.39 16.79 18.27
N MET A 15 -14.21 17.00 17.69
CA MET A 15 -12.94 16.81 18.39
C MET A 15 -12.73 17.81 19.52
N SER A 16 -13.09 19.07 19.31
CA SER A 16 -13.04 20.10 20.33
C SER A 16 -13.93 19.74 21.54
N GLU A 17 -15.17 19.36 21.30
CA GLU A 17 -16.10 18.92 22.33
C GLU A 17 -15.56 17.71 23.12
N ALA A 18 -14.99 16.74 22.45
CA ALA A 18 -14.35 15.57 23.08
C ALA A 18 -13.10 15.96 23.87
N ALA A 19 -12.28 16.88 23.36
CA ALA A 19 -11.07 17.37 24.02
C ALA A 19 -11.41 18.15 25.29
N VAL A 20 -12.40 19.02 25.22
CA VAL A 20 -12.94 19.75 26.41
C VAL A 20 -13.42 18.77 27.48
N LYS A 21 -14.25 17.79 27.12
CA LYS A 21 -14.73 16.76 28.03
C LYS A 21 -13.63 15.93 28.67
N ALA A 22 -12.53 15.70 27.93
CA ALA A 22 -11.39 14.95 28.42
C ALA A 22 -10.35 15.81 29.16
N GLU A 23 -10.57 17.12 29.29
CA GLU A 23 -9.62 18.12 29.84
C GLU A 23 -8.23 18.05 29.15
N LYS A 24 -8.22 17.83 27.83
CA LYS A 24 -7.01 17.71 26.97
C LYS A 24 -7.08 18.68 25.82
N THR A 25 -5.94 18.92 25.18
CA THR A 25 -5.86 19.65 23.91
C THR A 25 -5.70 18.65 22.77
N ALA A 26 -6.55 18.72 21.76
CA ALA A 26 -6.40 17.97 20.52
C ALA A 26 -5.47 18.73 19.58
N ARG A 27 -4.38 18.06 19.17
CA ARG A 27 -3.43 18.55 18.15
C ARG A 27 -3.86 18.00 16.80
N ILE A 28 -4.07 18.88 15.84
CA ILE A 28 -4.65 18.52 14.56
C ILE A 28 -3.81 19.02 13.39
N HIS A 29 -3.89 18.29 12.27
CA HIS A 29 -3.37 18.72 10.98
C HIS A 29 -4.52 18.93 10.00
N ILE A 30 -4.55 20.09 9.36
CA ILE A 30 -5.54 20.45 8.34
C ILE A 30 -5.14 19.80 7.01
N ALA A 31 -6.07 19.11 6.38
CA ALA A 31 -5.91 18.59 5.03
C ALA A 31 -6.38 19.63 4.00
N LEU A 32 -5.61 19.83 2.94
CA LEU A 32 -5.99 20.58 1.75
C LEU A 32 -6.22 19.63 0.58
N ASP A 33 -7.28 19.85 -0.15
CA ASP A 33 -7.48 19.20 -1.46
C ASP A 33 -6.91 20.08 -2.56
N THR A 34 -5.67 19.86 -2.90
CA THR A 34 -5.00 20.56 -4.01
C THR A 34 -5.20 19.88 -5.36
N GLY A 35 -5.92 18.74 -5.40
CA GLY A 35 -6.19 18.02 -6.65
C GLY A 35 -6.22 16.50 -6.54
N MET A 36 -6.17 15.91 -5.32
CA MET A 36 -6.44 14.49 -5.11
C MET A 36 -7.94 14.17 -5.15
N THR A 37 -8.79 15.16 -4.81
CA THR A 37 -10.26 15.09 -4.80
C THR A 37 -10.78 13.92 -3.95
N ARG A 38 -10.15 13.72 -2.81
CA ARG A 38 -10.50 12.65 -1.86
C ARG A 38 -10.96 13.16 -0.51
N ILE A 39 -10.25 14.09 0.06
CA ILE A 39 -10.48 14.73 1.37
C ILE A 39 -9.74 16.07 1.41
N GLY A 40 -10.22 16.98 2.22
CA GLY A 40 -9.53 18.25 2.51
C GLY A 40 -10.37 19.48 2.21
N LEU A 41 -9.92 20.61 2.73
CA LEU A 41 -10.48 21.92 2.44
C LEU A 41 -9.98 22.43 1.09
N SER A 42 -10.77 23.26 0.39
CA SER A 42 -10.30 23.91 -0.81
C SER A 42 -9.14 24.88 -0.51
N PRO A 43 -8.10 24.94 -1.36
CA PRO A 43 -6.96 25.82 -1.15
C PRO A 43 -7.26 27.26 -1.63
N ASP A 44 -8.30 27.87 -1.05
CA ASP A 44 -8.82 29.19 -1.39
C ASP A 44 -9.35 29.94 -0.16
N GLU A 45 -9.90 31.13 -0.36
CA GLU A 45 -10.51 31.96 0.67
C GLU A 45 -11.63 31.25 1.48
N LYS A 46 -12.32 30.28 0.87
CA LYS A 46 -13.35 29.48 1.57
C LYS A 46 -12.71 28.54 2.57
N GLY A 47 -11.65 27.83 2.14
CA GLY A 47 -10.87 26.99 3.04
C GLY A 47 -10.23 27.79 4.15
N LEU A 48 -9.67 28.97 3.86
CA LEU A 48 -9.11 29.87 4.86
C LEU A 48 -10.16 30.28 5.91
N ALA A 49 -11.38 30.62 5.48
CA ALA A 49 -12.46 30.97 6.41
C ALA A 49 -12.80 29.81 7.39
N ILE A 50 -12.75 28.56 6.90
CA ILE A 50 -12.96 27.39 7.74
C ILE A 50 -11.79 27.20 8.72
N VAL A 51 -10.54 27.38 8.27
CA VAL A 51 -9.36 27.29 9.17
C VAL A 51 -9.44 28.32 10.29
N LYS A 52 -9.88 29.57 9.98
CA LYS A 52 -10.10 30.60 11.02
C LYS A 52 -11.14 30.16 12.06
N GLN A 53 -12.26 29.60 11.61
CA GLN A 53 -13.28 29.07 12.53
C GLN A 53 -12.75 27.91 13.40
N ILE A 54 -11.94 27.02 12.81
CA ILE A 54 -11.32 25.90 13.55
C ILE A 54 -10.33 26.42 14.61
N ALA A 55 -9.56 27.46 14.28
CA ALA A 55 -8.60 28.06 15.21
C ALA A 55 -9.26 28.68 16.45
N GLU A 56 -10.53 29.08 16.37
CA GLU A 56 -11.32 29.61 17.49
C GLU A 56 -11.93 28.55 18.39
N LEU A 57 -11.88 27.27 18.00
CA LEU A 57 -12.48 26.18 18.78
C LEU A 57 -11.69 25.91 20.08
N PRO A 58 -12.37 25.72 21.20
CA PRO A 58 -11.72 25.46 22.48
C PRO A 58 -10.98 24.11 22.44
N ASN A 59 -9.80 24.05 23.07
CA ASN A 59 -9.00 22.85 23.21
C ASN A 59 -8.57 22.22 21.87
N ILE A 60 -8.53 23.03 20.80
CA ILE A 60 -7.91 22.65 19.51
C ILE A 60 -6.60 23.42 19.36
N LYS A 61 -5.57 22.71 18.89
CA LYS A 61 -4.32 23.30 18.41
C LYS A 61 -4.08 22.82 16.98
N ILE A 62 -4.11 23.76 16.03
CA ILE A 62 -3.69 23.47 14.66
C ILE A 62 -2.16 23.36 14.67
N GLU A 63 -1.64 22.18 14.43
CA GLU A 63 -0.21 21.89 14.49
C GLU A 63 0.39 21.70 13.10
N GLY A 64 -0.44 21.24 12.14
CA GLY A 64 0.06 20.98 10.81
C GLY A 64 -0.91 21.31 9.69
N LEU A 65 -0.34 21.44 8.50
CA LEU A 65 -1.03 21.58 7.22
C LEU A 65 -0.46 20.58 6.24
N PHE A 66 -1.33 19.88 5.50
CA PHE A 66 -0.87 18.95 4.50
C PHE A 66 -1.77 18.87 3.26
N THR A 67 -1.20 18.39 2.18
CA THR A 67 -1.94 17.88 1.03
C THR A 67 -1.45 16.49 0.65
N HIS A 68 -2.10 15.85 -0.32
CA HIS A 68 -1.68 14.56 -0.86
C HIS A 68 -1.51 14.67 -2.37
N LEU A 69 -0.29 14.41 -2.84
CA LEU A 69 0.06 14.44 -4.25
C LEU A 69 -0.46 13.18 -4.93
N SER A 70 -1.20 13.34 -6.03
CA SER A 70 -1.87 12.24 -6.71
C SER A 70 -1.06 11.61 -7.84
N CYS A 71 -0.11 12.37 -8.42
CA CYS A 71 0.64 12.01 -9.62
C CYS A 71 2.15 12.17 -9.43
N ALA A 72 2.66 12.17 -8.19
CA ALA A 72 4.08 12.38 -7.92
C ALA A 72 4.98 11.26 -8.47
N ASP A 73 4.41 10.07 -8.69
CA ASP A 73 5.05 8.90 -9.29
C ASP A 73 5.03 8.89 -10.82
N MET A 74 4.29 9.79 -11.48
CA MET A 74 4.22 9.85 -12.93
C MET A 74 5.43 10.58 -13.53
N THR A 75 5.80 10.21 -14.76
CA THR A 75 6.85 10.88 -15.53
C THR A 75 6.46 12.33 -15.85
N ASP A 76 5.18 12.59 -16.18
CA ASP A 76 4.66 13.95 -16.34
C ASP A 76 4.42 14.59 -14.97
N LYS A 77 5.22 15.59 -14.65
CA LYS A 77 5.21 16.30 -13.37
C LYS A 77 4.25 17.50 -13.31
N ALA A 78 3.66 17.93 -14.43
CA ALA A 78 2.88 19.16 -14.50
C ALA A 78 1.70 19.22 -13.52
N TYR A 79 0.99 18.09 -13.34
CA TYR A 79 -0.12 18.05 -12.39
C TYR A 79 0.36 18.15 -10.94
N THR A 80 1.44 17.48 -10.60
CA THR A 80 2.06 17.52 -9.26
C THR A 80 2.54 18.93 -8.93
N GLU A 81 3.21 19.60 -9.87
CA GLU A 81 3.64 20.98 -9.73
C GLU A 81 2.46 21.92 -9.49
N SER A 82 1.36 21.75 -10.24
CA SER A 82 0.16 22.54 -10.00
C SER A 82 -0.51 22.28 -8.63
N GLN A 83 -0.36 21.07 -8.06
CA GLN A 83 -0.81 20.79 -6.70
C GLN A 83 0.08 21.52 -5.65
N MET A 84 1.39 21.57 -5.89
CA MET A 84 2.35 22.27 -5.03
C MET A 84 2.08 23.78 -5.06
N GLU A 85 1.88 24.36 -6.24
CA GLU A 85 1.54 25.78 -6.39
C GLU A 85 0.29 26.18 -5.61
N ARG A 86 -0.78 25.35 -5.66
CA ARG A 86 -2.01 25.58 -4.87
C ARG A 86 -1.77 25.45 -3.39
N TYR A 87 -0.89 24.55 -2.97
CA TYR A 87 -0.51 24.41 -1.57
C TYR A 87 0.24 25.64 -1.08
N ASP A 88 1.25 26.09 -1.82
CA ASP A 88 2.04 27.27 -1.48
C ASP A 88 1.20 28.55 -1.47
N TYR A 89 0.30 28.70 -2.42
CA TYR A 89 -0.68 29.78 -2.41
C TYR A 89 -1.51 29.81 -1.11
N PHE A 90 -1.97 28.65 -0.65
CA PHE A 90 -2.74 28.58 0.59
C PHE A 90 -1.86 28.88 1.83
N VAL A 91 -0.61 28.45 1.84
CA VAL A 91 0.34 28.83 2.90
C VAL A 91 0.49 30.35 2.94
N GLN A 92 0.63 30.99 1.78
CA GLN A 92 0.67 32.46 1.73
C GLN A 92 -0.59 33.11 2.29
N LEU A 93 -1.79 32.61 1.97
CA LEU A 93 -3.06 33.11 2.53
C LEU A 93 -3.11 32.99 4.05
N LEU A 94 -2.56 31.91 4.62
CA LEU A 94 -2.46 31.73 6.07
C LEU A 94 -1.51 32.76 6.69
N ASP A 95 -0.35 32.95 6.09
CA ASP A 95 0.65 33.92 6.56
C ASP A 95 0.10 35.35 6.53
N GLU A 96 -0.60 35.76 5.46
CA GLU A 96 -1.29 37.05 5.33
C GLU A 96 -2.41 37.22 6.37
N ALA A 97 -3.04 36.13 6.76
CA ALA A 97 -4.05 36.12 7.81
C ALA A 97 -3.47 36.07 9.24
N GLY A 98 -2.15 36.00 9.39
CA GLY A 98 -1.46 35.90 10.69
C GLY A 98 -1.65 34.53 11.37
N ILE A 99 -1.93 33.48 10.60
CA ILE A 99 -2.11 32.10 11.11
C ILE A 99 -0.83 31.31 10.87
N GLU A 100 -0.04 31.12 11.91
CA GLU A 100 1.17 30.32 11.85
C GLU A 100 0.85 28.84 12.07
N ILE A 101 1.27 27.98 11.12
CA ILE A 101 1.17 26.52 11.20
C ILE A 101 2.59 25.95 11.19
N PRO A 102 3.05 25.32 12.31
CA PRO A 102 4.44 24.96 12.48
C PRO A 102 4.90 23.76 11.63
N VAL A 103 4.01 22.84 11.27
CA VAL A 103 4.37 21.63 10.54
C VAL A 103 3.68 21.59 9.18
N LYS A 104 4.43 21.70 8.12
CA LYS A 104 3.96 21.62 6.74
C LYS A 104 4.43 20.30 6.11
N HIS A 105 3.56 19.59 5.38
CA HIS A 105 3.96 18.34 4.74
C HIS A 105 3.11 17.96 3.55
N ILE A 106 3.77 17.62 2.43
CA ILE A 106 3.11 17.21 1.18
C ILE A 106 3.56 15.84 0.69
N CYS A 107 4.83 15.46 0.96
CA CYS A 107 5.44 14.28 0.37
C CYS A 107 4.81 12.97 0.86
N ASN A 108 4.25 12.21 -0.08
CA ASN A 108 3.99 10.77 0.03
C ASN A 108 5.24 9.98 -0.41
N SER A 109 5.13 8.66 -0.56
CA SER A 109 6.26 7.80 -0.94
C SER A 109 6.92 8.21 -2.26
N ALA A 110 6.12 8.53 -3.28
CA ALA A 110 6.64 8.95 -4.58
C ALA A 110 7.36 10.30 -4.48
N ALA A 111 6.75 11.27 -3.80
CA ALA A 111 7.39 12.58 -3.65
C ALA A 111 8.65 12.54 -2.77
N ILE A 112 8.79 11.60 -1.85
CA ILE A 112 10.03 11.36 -1.11
C ILE A 112 11.16 10.97 -2.06
N MET A 113 10.87 10.19 -3.09
CA MET A 113 11.83 9.73 -4.08
C MET A 113 12.14 10.78 -5.14
N GLU A 114 11.11 11.51 -5.60
CA GLU A 114 11.19 12.33 -6.82
C GLU A 114 11.38 13.83 -6.57
N TYR A 115 11.10 14.34 -5.35
CA TYR A 115 11.06 15.77 -5.04
C TYR A 115 11.88 16.10 -3.79
N GLU A 116 13.20 16.14 -3.90
CA GLU A 116 14.10 16.38 -2.78
C GLU A 116 13.93 17.79 -2.17
N ASP A 117 13.70 18.78 -2.99
CA ASP A 117 13.61 20.20 -2.57
C ASP A 117 12.27 20.58 -1.93
N HIS A 118 11.23 19.70 -1.97
CA HIS A 118 9.87 19.99 -1.49
C HIS A 118 9.47 19.19 -0.25
N ARG A 119 10.42 18.81 0.60
CA ARG A 119 10.14 17.96 1.77
C ARG A 119 9.43 18.66 2.91
N TYR A 120 9.49 20.02 2.97
CA TYR A 120 8.97 20.81 4.08
C TYR A 120 9.46 20.28 5.45
N ASP A 121 8.58 20.27 6.48
CA ASP A 121 8.95 19.88 7.84
C ASP A 121 8.80 18.38 8.11
N MET A 122 8.02 17.65 7.30
CA MET A 122 7.74 16.23 7.51
C MET A 122 7.42 15.52 6.19
N ALA A 123 7.80 14.26 6.10
CA ALA A 123 7.42 13.36 5.01
C ALA A 123 6.59 12.19 5.52
N ARG A 124 5.72 11.65 4.66
CA ARG A 124 4.84 10.52 4.98
C ARG A 124 5.20 9.32 4.13
N ALA A 125 6.21 8.57 4.57
CA ALA A 125 6.56 7.30 3.95
C ALA A 125 5.39 6.30 4.13
N GLY A 126 4.93 5.73 3.04
CA GLY A 126 3.88 4.73 2.98
C GLY A 126 4.39 3.45 2.34
N ILE A 127 4.09 3.23 1.06
CA ILE A 127 4.41 1.98 0.35
C ILE A 127 5.90 1.65 0.33
N ILE A 128 6.78 2.65 0.33
CA ILE A 128 8.23 2.45 0.39
C ILE A 128 8.70 1.79 1.70
N LEU A 129 7.95 1.92 2.81
CA LEU A 129 8.26 1.20 4.06
C LEU A 129 8.04 -0.32 3.94
N TYR A 130 7.22 -0.74 2.98
CA TYR A 130 7.03 -2.15 2.67
C TYR A 130 8.05 -2.67 1.64
N GLY A 131 8.98 -1.80 1.21
CA GLY A 131 9.98 -2.13 0.20
C GLY A 131 9.42 -2.23 -1.21
N MET A 132 8.34 -1.49 -1.49
CA MET A 132 7.70 -1.44 -2.81
C MET A 132 7.78 -0.05 -3.42
N TYR A 133 8.11 0.02 -4.70
CA TYR A 133 8.09 1.26 -5.45
C TYR A 133 6.63 1.70 -5.73
N PRO A 134 6.36 3.02 -5.73
CA PRO A 134 5.01 3.55 -5.95
C PRO A 134 4.43 3.20 -7.32
N SER A 135 5.25 3.18 -8.36
CA SER A 135 4.90 2.77 -9.74
C SER A 135 6.16 2.39 -10.51
N ASP A 136 5.99 1.94 -11.75
CA ASP A 136 7.10 1.64 -12.67
C ASP A 136 7.70 2.91 -13.32
N GLU A 137 7.13 4.09 -13.07
CA GLU A 137 7.58 5.37 -13.65
C GLU A 137 8.54 6.14 -12.75
N VAL A 138 8.70 5.77 -11.48
CA VAL A 138 9.65 6.42 -10.56
C VAL A 138 11.09 6.07 -10.91
N ASP A 139 12.02 6.97 -10.60
CA ASP A 139 13.44 6.68 -10.74
C ASP A 139 13.92 5.75 -9.60
N PHE A 140 14.10 4.48 -9.94
CA PHE A 140 14.57 3.44 -8.99
C PHE A 140 15.97 3.73 -8.43
N SER A 141 16.77 4.57 -9.09
CA SER A 141 18.11 4.91 -8.61
C SER A 141 18.10 5.86 -7.41
N ASN A 142 16.97 6.54 -7.15
CA ASN A 142 16.86 7.50 -6.05
C ASN A 142 16.72 6.82 -4.67
N LEU A 143 16.28 5.56 -4.62
CA LEU A 143 16.11 4.84 -3.36
C LEU A 143 16.17 3.33 -3.59
N ASP A 144 17.11 2.65 -2.94
CA ASP A 144 17.19 1.19 -2.96
C ASP A 144 16.22 0.59 -1.93
N LEU A 145 15.24 -0.16 -2.40
CA LEU A 145 14.18 -0.74 -1.58
C LEU A 145 14.32 -2.25 -1.49
N THR A 146 14.17 -2.77 -0.28
CA THR A 146 14.10 -4.21 -0.02
C THR A 146 12.68 -4.58 0.43
N PRO A 147 11.96 -5.47 -0.30
CA PRO A 147 10.64 -5.93 0.13
C PRO A 147 10.64 -6.50 1.54
N ALA A 148 9.72 -6.01 2.37
CA ALA A 148 9.63 -6.38 3.78
C ALA A 148 8.79 -7.65 4.00
N MET A 149 7.96 -8.06 3.02
CA MET A 149 7.06 -9.20 3.14
C MET A 149 7.67 -10.47 2.53
N SER A 150 7.56 -11.58 3.27
CA SER A 150 7.75 -12.92 2.75
C SER A 150 6.57 -13.79 3.20
N TRP A 151 6.13 -14.70 2.34
CA TRP A 151 5.00 -15.59 2.62
C TRP A 151 5.35 -17.03 2.26
N TYR A 152 5.20 -17.90 3.23
CA TYR A 152 5.54 -19.32 3.12
C TYR A 152 4.37 -20.20 3.50
N SER A 153 4.36 -21.41 2.94
CA SER A 153 3.46 -22.50 3.30
C SER A 153 4.24 -23.82 3.28
N HIS A 154 3.53 -24.94 3.33
CA HIS A 154 4.13 -26.26 3.35
C HIS A 154 3.42 -27.23 2.42
N VAL A 155 4.16 -28.25 1.96
CA VAL A 155 3.62 -29.41 1.26
C VAL A 155 2.88 -30.29 2.26
N VAL A 156 1.58 -30.51 2.06
CA VAL A 156 0.74 -31.34 2.95
C VAL A 156 0.34 -32.69 2.36
N ASN A 157 0.50 -32.86 1.06
CA ASN A 157 0.27 -34.13 0.37
C ASN A 157 1.09 -34.19 -0.94
N ILE A 158 1.45 -35.39 -1.36
CA ILE A 158 2.10 -35.67 -2.65
C ILE A 158 1.38 -36.83 -3.30
N MET A 159 1.07 -36.73 -4.59
CA MET A 159 0.41 -37.76 -5.36
C MET A 159 0.95 -37.85 -6.79
N GLU A 160 0.79 -39.03 -7.38
CA GLU A 160 1.05 -39.32 -8.78
C GLU A 160 -0.28 -39.69 -9.43
N PRO A 161 -1.03 -38.72 -9.98
CA PRO A 161 -2.34 -38.99 -10.54
C PRO A 161 -2.23 -39.82 -11.84
N GLU A 162 -3.26 -40.62 -12.12
CA GLU A 162 -3.40 -41.35 -13.36
C GLU A 162 -3.58 -40.38 -14.54
N MET A 163 -3.20 -40.82 -15.74
CA MET A 163 -3.42 -40.11 -16.99
C MET A 163 -4.91 -39.78 -17.17
N GLU A 164 -5.20 -38.70 -17.89
CA GLU A 164 -6.55 -38.20 -18.19
C GLU A 164 -7.36 -37.76 -16.94
N ARG A 165 -6.76 -37.76 -15.76
CA ARG A 165 -7.40 -37.31 -14.54
C ARG A 165 -7.43 -35.79 -14.46
N GLY A 166 -8.61 -35.26 -14.07
CA GLY A 166 -8.77 -33.83 -13.82
C GLY A 166 -8.23 -33.42 -12.44
N VAL A 167 -7.60 -32.25 -12.38
CA VAL A 167 -7.05 -31.67 -11.15
C VAL A 167 -7.91 -30.49 -10.70
N SER A 168 -8.28 -30.48 -9.40
CA SER A 168 -9.04 -29.42 -8.76
C SER A 168 -10.45 -29.19 -9.30
N TYR A 169 -11.11 -28.13 -8.78
CA TYR A 169 -12.48 -27.80 -9.14
C TYR A 169 -12.65 -27.50 -10.64
N GLY A 170 -13.63 -28.17 -11.24
CA GLY A 170 -13.97 -28.02 -12.65
C GLY A 170 -12.99 -28.69 -13.60
N ALA A 171 -12.05 -29.51 -13.08
CA ALA A 171 -11.08 -30.26 -13.88
C ALA A 171 -10.41 -29.38 -14.98
N THR A 172 -10.00 -28.17 -14.60
CA THR A 172 -9.44 -27.20 -15.56
C THR A 172 -7.98 -27.47 -15.96
N TYR A 173 -7.38 -28.46 -15.33
CA TYR A 173 -6.12 -29.08 -15.73
C TYR A 173 -6.35 -30.58 -15.86
N ILE A 174 -5.91 -31.16 -16.97
CA ILE A 174 -5.98 -32.60 -17.21
C ILE A 174 -4.56 -33.15 -17.25
N VAL A 175 -4.33 -34.26 -16.60
CA VAL A 175 -3.04 -34.95 -16.58
C VAL A 175 -2.79 -35.61 -17.93
N GLU A 176 -1.89 -35.03 -18.74
CA GLU A 176 -1.58 -35.52 -20.09
C GLU A 176 -0.29 -36.36 -20.14
N HIS A 177 0.50 -36.35 -19.08
CA HIS A 177 1.75 -37.11 -18.94
C HIS A 177 1.96 -37.50 -17.47
N PRO A 178 2.78 -38.53 -17.19
CA PRO A 178 3.12 -38.90 -15.83
C PRO A 178 3.71 -37.71 -15.07
N CYS A 179 3.11 -37.36 -13.95
CA CYS A 179 3.51 -36.20 -13.15
C CYS A 179 3.41 -36.48 -11.65
N ARG A 180 4.13 -35.69 -10.86
CA ARG A 180 4.03 -35.63 -9.41
C ARG A 180 3.43 -34.29 -9.00
N LEU A 181 2.37 -34.33 -8.26
CA LEU A 181 1.68 -33.14 -7.75
C LEU A 181 1.85 -33.02 -6.24
N ALA A 182 2.16 -31.82 -5.76
CA ALA A 182 2.09 -31.49 -4.34
C ALA A 182 0.85 -30.67 -4.05
N THR A 183 0.21 -30.96 -2.92
CA THR A 183 -0.82 -30.09 -2.34
C THR A 183 -0.17 -29.16 -1.33
N VAL A 184 -0.41 -27.87 -1.49
CA VAL A 184 0.10 -26.79 -0.64
C VAL A 184 -1.03 -26.25 0.22
N SER A 185 -0.79 -26.07 1.53
CA SER A 185 -1.77 -25.59 2.51
C SER A 185 -1.91 -24.07 2.45
N VAL A 186 -2.42 -23.56 1.32
CA VAL A 186 -2.79 -22.15 1.12
C VAL A 186 -3.83 -22.04 0.02
N GLY A 187 -4.79 -21.13 0.18
CA GLY A 187 -5.83 -20.89 -0.80
C GLY A 187 -6.35 -19.45 -0.78
N TYR A 188 -7.48 -19.21 -1.45
CA TYR A 188 -8.01 -17.85 -1.57
C TYR A 188 -8.59 -17.31 -0.25
N ALA A 189 -8.94 -18.15 0.73
CA ALA A 189 -9.35 -17.70 2.06
C ALA A 189 -8.21 -17.10 2.86
N ASP A 190 -6.95 -17.48 2.54
CA ASP A 190 -5.74 -16.92 3.13
C ASP A 190 -5.28 -15.63 2.42
N GLY A 191 -5.97 -15.22 1.34
CA GLY A 191 -5.61 -14.07 0.52
C GLY A 191 -4.82 -14.42 -0.75
N TYR A 192 -4.54 -15.71 -1.01
CA TYR A 192 -3.84 -16.10 -2.23
C TYR A 192 -4.75 -15.95 -3.47
N ALA A 193 -4.24 -15.26 -4.49
CA ALA A 193 -5.08 -14.85 -5.62
C ALA A 193 -5.60 -16.04 -6.43
N ARG A 194 -6.93 -16.24 -6.48
CA ARG A 194 -7.57 -17.30 -7.28
C ARG A 194 -7.32 -17.15 -8.78
N SER A 195 -6.99 -15.94 -9.26
CA SER A 195 -6.62 -15.66 -10.65
C SER A 195 -5.30 -16.32 -11.09
N LEU A 196 -4.47 -16.77 -10.13
CA LEU A 196 -3.24 -17.51 -10.39
C LEU A 196 -3.47 -18.99 -10.76
N SER A 197 -4.72 -19.48 -10.71
CA SER A 197 -5.09 -20.83 -11.17
C SER A 197 -4.59 -21.11 -12.59
N ASN A 198 -3.85 -22.19 -12.78
CA ASN A 198 -3.20 -22.58 -14.05
C ASN A 198 -2.25 -21.53 -14.67
N LYS A 199 -1.83 -20.51 -13.92
CA LYS A 199 -0.99 -19.42 -14.44
C LYS A 199 0.20 -19.10 -13.55
N GLY A 200 -0.02 -19.18 -12.24
CA GLY A 200 1.00 -18.86 -11.26
C GLY A 200 1.96 -20.01 -11.00
N TRP A 201 2.93 -19.75 -10.16
CA TRP A 201 3.91 -20.72 -9.70
C TRP A 201 4.38 -20.34 -8.29
N VAL A 202 4.95 -21.30 -7.60
CA VAL A 202 5.58 -21.12 -6.29
C VAL A 202 7.02 -21.61 -6.37
N LEU A 203 7.82 -21.40 -5.31
CA LEU A 203 9.15 -22.02 -5.22
C LEU A 203 9.15 -23.15 -4.19
N ILE A 204 9.81 -24.25 -4.55
CA ILE A 204 10.14 -25.37 -3.65
C ILE A 204 11.59 -25.75 -3.96
N HIS A 205 12.44 -25.82 -2.94
CA HIS A 205 13.88 -26.07 -3.09
C HIS A 205 14.56 -25.12 -4.10
N GLY A 206 14.14 -23.84 -4.10
CA GLY A 206 14.64 -22.85 -5.04
C GLY A 206 14.16 -23.02 -6.48
N GLN A 207 13.26 -23.93 -6.79
CA GLN A 207 12.79 -24.24 -8.14
C GLN A 207 11.31 -23.87 -8.31
N LYS A 208 10.94 -23.50 -9.55
CA LYS A 208 9.56 -23.15 -9.88
C LYS A 208 8.67 -24.39 -9.95
N ALA A 209 7.60 -24.40 -9.17
CA ALA A 209 6.52 -25.37 -9.21
C ALA A 209 5.25 -24.70 -9.75
N PRO A 210 4.80 -24.97 -10.98
CA PRO A 210 3.60 -24.38 -11.56
C PRO A 210 2.33 -24.77 -10.81
N ILE A 211 1.38 -23.83 -10.67
CA ILE A 211 0.06 -24.11 -10.11
C ILE A 211 -0.79 -24.80 -11.17
N VAL A 212 -1.30 -25.99 -10.86
CA VAL A 212 -2.12 -26.80 -11.73
C VAL A 212 -3.55 -26.96 -11.17
N GLY A 213 -4.53 -26.68 -12.01
CA GLY A 213 -5.93 -26.60 -11.60
C GLY A 213 -6.26 -25.28 -10.89
N ARG A 214 -7.46 -25.23 -10.31
CA ARG A 214 -7.94 -24.04 -9.59
C ARG A 214 -7.40 -23.97 -8.18
N VAL A 215 -7.00 -22.77 -7.75
CA VAL A 215 -6.75 -22.47 -6.33
C VAL A 215 -8.05 -22.65 -5.57
N CYS A 216 -8.04 -23.51 -4.54
CA CYS A 216 -9.17 -23.81 -3.67
C CYS A 216 -9.26 -22.81 -2.51
N MET A 217 -10.17 -23.04 -1.55
CA MET A 217 -10.35 -22.17 -0.39
C MET A 217 -9.09 -22.14 0.47
N ASP A 218 -8.56 -23.31 0.83
CA ASP A 218 -7.47 -23.46 1.81
C ASP A 218 -6.28 -24.27 1.25
N GLN A 219 -6.31 -24.64 -0.01
CA GLN A 219 -5.30 -25.48 -0.66
C GLN A 219 -5.16 -25.17 -2.15
N MET A 220 -4.00 -25.50 -2.70
CA MET A 220 -3.78 -25.53 -4.15
C MET A 220 -2.83 -26.67 -4.52
N MET A 221 -2.84 -27.10 -5.77
CA MET A 221 -1.94 -28.11 -6.30
C MET A 221 -0.89 -27.47 -7.17
N VAL A 222 0.34 -27.96 -7.06
CA VAL A 222 1.48 -27.55 -7.86
C VAL A 222 2.17 -28.77 -8.46
N ASP A 223 2.69 -28.60 -9.67
CA ASP A 223 3.47 -29.64 -10.33
C ASP A 223 4.91 -29.60 -9.82
N ILE A 224 5.35 -30.73 -9.28
CA ILE A 224 6.70 -30.95 -8.75
C ILE A 224 7.47 -32.02 -9.51
N THR A 225 7.04 -32.37 -10.73
CA THR A 225 7.61 -33.46 -11.54
C THR A 225 9.11 -33.31 -11.73
N ASP A 226 9.55 -32.09 -12.00
CA ASP A 226 10.96 -31.77 -12.27
C ASP A 226 11.76 -31.42 -10.99
N ILE A 227 11.11 -31.41 -9.82
CA ILE A 227 11.75 -31.08 -8.56
C ILE A 227 12.03 -32.36 -7.77
N THR A 228 13.31 -32.66 -7.58
CA THR A 228 13.72 -33.87 -6.87
C THR A 228 13.56 -33.73 -5.36
N ASP A 229 13.33 -34.88 -4.67
CA ASP A 229 13.35 -35.01 -3.22
C ASP A 229 12.34 -34.16 -2.43
N VAL A 230 11.26 -33.68 -3.08
CA VAL A 230 10.16 -33.00 -2.40
C VAL A 230 9.46 -33.98 -1.46
N LYS A 231 9.25 -33.54 -0.21
CA LYS A 231 8.65 -34.31 0.90
C LYS A 231 7.51 -33.54 1.55
N LEU A 232 6.72 -34.25 2.36
CA LEU A 232 5.76 -33.61 3.26
C LEU A 232 6.50 -32.66 4.19
N GLU A 233 5.85 -31.55 4.54
CA GLU A 233 6.35 -30.44 5.37
C GLU A 233 7.48 -29.60 4.74
N ASP A 234 7.88 -29.88 3.49
CA ASP A 234 8.82 -29.00 2.78
C ASP A 234 8.21 -27.60 2.63
N THR A 235 9.06 -26.60 2.83
CA THR A 235 8.65 -25.20 2.72
C THR A 235 8.33 -24.85 1.27
N VAL A 236 7.23 -24.18 1.09
CA VAL A 236 6.78 -23.60 -0.19
C VAL A 236 6.82 -22.09 -0.08
N THR A 237 7.58 -21.44 -0.92
CA THR A 237 7.68 -19.98 -0.98
C THR A 237 6.64 -19.43 -1.94
N LEU A 238 5.73 -18.62 -1.40
CA LEU A 238 4.63 -17.95 -2.14
C LEU A 238 5.03 -16.54 -2.54
N ILE A 239 5.72 -15.84 -1.65
CA ILE A 239 6.36 -14.54 -1.85
C ILE A 239 7.69 -14.57 -1.09
N GLY A 240 8.75 -14.04 -1.70
CA GLY A 240 10.06 -13.96 -1.07
C GLY A 240 11.12 -14.82 -1.75
N LYS A 241 12.24 -15.03 -1.04
CA LYS A 241 13.42 -15.70 -1.55
C LYS A 241 13.43 -17.19 -1.19
N ASP A 242 13.83 -18.03 -2.15
CA ASP A 242 14.15 -19.44 -1.96
C ASP A 242 15.37 -19.78 -2.82
N GLY A 243 16.50 -20.10 -2.18
CA GLY A 243 17.78 -20.24 -2.86
C GLY A 243 18.19 -18.96 -3.59
N ASP A 244 18.43 -19.06 -4.88
CA ASP A 244 18.79 -17.94 -5.76
C ASP A 244 17.57 -17.33 -6.48
N ASN A 245 16.38 -17.92 -6.31
CA ASN A 245 15.14 -17.46 -6.92
C ASN A 245 14.30 -16.62 -5.96
N TYR A 246 13.44 -15.76 -6.53
CA TYR A 246 12.61 -14.81 -5.81
C TYR A 246 11.24 -14.64 -6.46
N ILE A 247 10.19 -14.52 -5.64
CA ILE A 247 8.83 -14.13 -6.04
C ILE A 247 8.53 -12.79 -5.37
N SER A 248 8.27 -11.76 -6.20
CA SER A 248 7.91 -10.41 -5.77
C SER A 248 6.42 -10.28 -5.45
#